data_e315fc62729fac17676732340d0147dc
#
_entry.id   e315fc62729fac17676732340d0147dc
#
_cell.length_a   1.000
_cell.length_b   1.000
_cell.length_c   1.000
_cell.angle_alpha   90.00
_cell.angle_beta   90.00
_cell.angle_gamma   90.00
#
_symmetry.space_group_name_H-M   'P 1'
#
loop_
_entity.id
_entity.type
_entity.pdbx_description
1 polymer ?
#
loop_
_entity_poly.entity_id
_entity_poly.type
_entity_poly.pdbx_seq_one_letter_code
_entity_poly.pdbx_strand_id
1 'polypeptide(L)'
;ILVGIAIPSIDLLAKQYDPAPKDAVTIKATGYQWYWGYSYPDNGGFEVISNMLPEDQAKARGEPYLLAVDNRMVVPAGVPLRIQTTGADVIHSFAVPSLWFKLDAVPGRLNEKELTITKPGVYYGQCSELCGARHGFMPITVEALPMPQFEAWVRAQGGTMPGDETDQPTTEAADALPKEGGVSTSNPAALQQEAGQPGAATNVAE
;
A
#
# COMPACT_ATOMS: atom_id res chain seq x y z
N ILE A 1 -22.28 -34.44 8.34
CA ILE A 1 -21.04 -33.71 8.61
C ILE A 1 -21.01 -32.41 7.79
N LEU A 2 -21.11 -32.44 6.43
CA LEU A 2 -21.03 -31.23 5.58
C LEU A 2 -22.06 -30.15 5.96
N VAL A 3 -23.31 -30.52 6.20
CA VAL A 3 -24.36 -29.59 6.66
C VAL A 3 -24.02 -28.99 8.04
N GLY A 4 -23.47 -29.82 8.94
CA GLY A 4 -23.05 -29.35 10.28
C GLY A 4 -21.89 -28.37 10.25
N ILE A 5 -21.00 -28.47 9.25
CA ILE A 5 -19.89 -27.52 9.04
C ILE A 5 -20.36 -26.27 8.27
N ALA A 6 -21.30 -26.40 7.36
CA ALA A 6 -21.79 -25.29 6.55
C ALA A 6 -22.38 -24.14 7.38
N ILE A 7 -23.16 -24.48 8.45
CA ILE A 7 -23.82 -23.46 9.28
C ILE A 7 -22.80 -22.48 9.91
N PRO A 8 -21.78 -22.92 10.69
CA PRO A 8 -20.79 -22.01 11.26
C PRO A 8 -19.90 -21.38 10.19
N SER A 9 -19.67 -22.04 9.04
CA SER A 9 -18.87 -21.49 7.95
C SER A 9 -19.55 -20.32 7.26
N ILE A 10 -20.90 -20.38 7.08
CA ILE A 10 -21.65 -19.25 6.49
C ILE A 10 -21.65 -18.04 7.44
N ASP A 11 -21.80 -18.26 8.75
CA ASP A 11 -21.72 -17.19 9.76
C ASP A 11 -20.32 -16.54 9.75
N LEU A 12 -19.27 -17.35 9.72
CA LEU A 12 -17.89 -16.86 9.63
C LEU A 12 -17.65 -16.07 8.33
N LEU A 13 -18.15 -16.59 7.20
CA LEU A 13 -18.03 -15.92 5.91
C LEU A 13 -18.73 -14.55 5.93
N ALA A 14 -19.94 -14.47 6.48
CA ALA A 14 -20.67 -13.21 6.63
C ALA A 14 -19.83 -12.17 7.42
N LYS A 15 -19.26 -12.57 8.56
CA LYS A 15 -18.41 -11.71 9.38
C LYS A 15 -17.15 -11.19 8.67
N GLN A 16 -16.61 -11.95 7.69
CA GLN A 16 -15.46 -11.50 6.92
C GLN A 16 -15.78 -10.36 5.94
N TYR A 17 -17.06 -10.15 5.63
CA TYR A 17 -17.53 -9.08 4.74
C TYR A 17 -18.20 -7.93 5.51
N ASP A 18 -18.21 -7.98 6.84
CA ASP A 18 -18.70 -6.85 7.63
C ASP A 18 -17.83 -5.62 7.36
N PRO A 19 -18.42 -4.44 7.13
CA PRO A 19 -17.66 -3.21 6.94
C PRO A 19 -16.95 -2.84 8.24
N ALA A 20 -15.77 -2.24 8.11
CA ALA A 20 -15.05 -1.72 9.27
C ALA A 20 -15.91 -0.70 10.04
N PRO A 21 -15.83 -0.65 11.38
CA PRO A 21 -16.52 0.34 12.20
C PRO A 21 -16.21 1.77 11.71
N LYS A 22 -17.13 2.72 12.00
CA LYS A 22 -16.96 4.11 11.54
C LYS A 22 -15.75 4.81 12.15
N ASP A 23 -15.36 4.41 13.34
CA ASP A 23 -14.23 4.89 14.11
C ASP A 23 -12.93 4.09 13.87
N ALA A 24 -12.94 3.17 12.91
CA ALA A 24 -11.74 2.43 12.50
C ALA A 24 -10.72 3.38 11.86
N VAL A 25 -9.45 3.21 12.22
CA VAL A 25 -8.34 3.97 11.62
C VAL A 25 -8.10 3.47 10.19
N THR A 26 -8.20 4.38 9.23
CA THR A 26 -8.05 4.04 7.81
C THR A 26 -6.59 4.12 7.38
N ILE A 27 -6.11 3.06 6.72
CA ILE A 27 -4.80 3.04 6.08
C ILE A 27 -4.98 2.50 4.67
N LYS A 28 -4.51 3.24 3.68
CA LYS A 28 -4.56 2.84 2.28
C LYS A 28 -3.19 2.36 1.84
N ALA A 29 -3.10 1.11 1.39
CA ALA A 29 -1.92 0.52 0.77
C ALA A 29 -2.05 0.56 -0.75
N THR A 30 -1.15 1.25 -1.41
CA THR A 30 -1.06 1.30 -2.88
C THR A 30 0.13 0.48 -3.34
N GLY A 31 -0.12 -0.52 -4.21
CA GLY A 31 0.94 -1.32 -4.83
C GLY A 31 1.48 -0.66 -6.08
N TYR A 32 2.81 -0.60 -6.18
CA TYR A 32 3.57 -0.13 -7.34
C TYR A 32 4.57 -1.22 -7.79
N GLN A 33 5.05 -1.16 -8.98
CA GLN A 33 6.15 -2.01 -9.46
C GLN A 33 7.50 -1.38 -9.06
N TRP A 34 8.20 -1.81 -8.02
CA TRP A 34 7.94 -2.91 -7.07
C TRP A 34 8.21 -2.40 -5.66
N TYR A 35 7.24 -1.71 -5.07
CA TYR A 35 7.25 -1.17 -3.71
C TYR A 35 5.81 -0.91 -3.24
N TRP A 36 5.64 -0.50 -1.99
CA TRP A 36 4.35 -0.11 -1.44
C TRP A 36 4.35 1.36 -1.02
N GLY A 37 3.21 2.04 -1.20
CA GLY A 37 2.90 3.33 -0.60
C GLY A 37 1.78 3.19 0.43
N TYR A 38 1.95 3.79 1.61
CA TYR A 38 0.98 3.76 2.69
C TYR A 38 0.49 5.16 3.00
N SER A 39 -0.77 5.44 2.70
CA SER A 39 -1.40 6.73 3.01
C SER A 39 -2.27 6.62 4.26
N TYR A 40 -2.31 7.68 5.06
CA TYR A 40 -3.03 7.79 6.34
C TYR A 40 -4.09 8.89 6.27
N PRO A 41 -5.25 8.64 5.61
CA PRO A 41 -6.27 9.66 5.36
C PRO A 41 -6.81 10.33 6.62
N ASP A 42 -7.03 9.54 7.69
CA ASP A 42 -7.58 10.03 8.96
C ASP A 42 -6.55 10.79 9.81
N ASN A 43 -5.29 10.82 9.35
CA ASN A 43 -4.17 11.40 10.09
C ASN A 43 -3.46 12.52 9.32
N GLY A 44 -4.20 13.31 8.55
CA GLY A 44 -3.64 14.43 7.79
C GLY A 44 -3.19 14.06 6.37
N GLY A 45 -3.45 12.82 5.91
CA GLY A 45 -3.29 12.41 4.52
C GLY A 45 -1.85 12.20 4.05
N PHE A 46 -0.85 12.17 4.96
CA PHE A 46 0.54 11.90 4.57
C PHE A 46 0.72 10.49 4.01
N GLU A 47 1.79 10.32 3.22
CA GLU A 47 2.15 9.04 2.62
C GLU A 47 3.57 8.63 2.99
N VAL A 48 3.77 7.33 3.22
CA VAL A 48 5.04 6.68 3.51
C VAL A 48 5.36 5.68 2.40
N ILE A 49 6.50 5.85 1.73
CA ILE A 49 6.99 4.92 0.71
C ILE A 49 7.84 3.84 1.38
N SER A 50 7.59 2.60 1.03
CA SER A 50 8.19 1.39 1.62
C SER A 50 8.89 0.56 0.56
N ASN A 51 10.22 0.56 0.57
CA ASN A 51 11.05 -0.24 -0.33
C ASN A 51 11.76 -1.37 0.43
N MET A 52 12.04 -2.46 -0.26
CA MET A 52 12.85 -3.54 0.31
C MET A 52 14.25 -3.05 0.63
N LEU A 53 14.74 -3.38 1.83
CA LEU A 53 16.12 -3.07 2.22
C LEU A 53 17.14 -3.95 1.47
N PRO A 54 18.31 -3.40 1.13
CA PRO A 54 19.48 -4.18 0.75
C PRO A 54 19.89 -5.17 1.85
N GLU A 55 20.53 -6.26 1.45
CA GLU A 55 20.86 -7.37 2.37
C GLU A 55 21.75 -6.95 3.53
N ASP A 56 22.75 -6.11 3.27
CA ASP A 56 23.68 -5.58 4.26
C ASP A 56 22.97 -4.71 5.32
N GLN A 57 22.03 -3.88 4.88
CA GLN A 57 21.23 -3.03 5.76
C GLN A 57 20.24 -3.84 6.60
N ALA A 58 19.57 -4.84 5.99
CA ALA A 58 18.67 -5.74 6.72
C ALA A 58 19.44 -6.52 7.81
N LYS A 59 20.59 -7.07 7.49
CA LYS A 59 21.49 -7.75 8.44
C LYS A 59 21.95 -6.82 9.56
N ALA A 60 22.34 -5.58 9.23
CA ALA A 60 22.77 -4.60 10.23
C ALA A 60 21.66 -4.24 11.23
N ARG A 61 20.38 -4.30 10.82
CA ARG A 61 19.20 -4.09 11.68
C ARG A 61 18.75 -5.37 12.41
N GLY A 62 19.37 -6.53 12.12
CA GLY A 62 18.92 -7.82 12.65
C GLY A 62 17.56 -8.27 12.10
N GLU A 63 17.18 -7.76 10.93
CA GLU A 63 15.92 -8.05 10.27
C GLU A 63 16.08 -9.13 9.19
N PRO A 64 15.05 -9.95 8.91
CA PRO A 64 15.14 -10.99 7.89
C PRO A 64 15.27 -10.35 6.49
N TYR A 65 16.35 -10.67 5.79
CA TYR A 65 16.53 -10.28 4.40
C TYR A 65 15.36 -10.77 3.52
N LEU A 66 14.98 -10.00 2.50
CA LEU A 66 13.81 -10.14 1.63
C LEU A 66 12.47 -9.79 2.28
N LEU A 67 12.41 -9.58 3.60
CA LEU A 67 11.19 -9.14 4.30
C LEU A 67 11.34 -7.75 4.94
N ALA A 68 12.58 -7.28 5.13
CA ALA A 68 12.87 -5.99 5.72
C ALA A 68 12.66 -4.84 4.71
N VAL A 69 12.13 -3.72 5.22
CA VAL A 69 11.85 -2.51 4.44
C VAL A 69 12.49 -1.27 5.08
N ASP A 70 12.70 -0.22 4.30
CA ASP A 70 13.20 1.07 4.78
C ASP A 70 12.20 1.75 5.72
N ASN A 71 10.92 1.78 5.33
CA ASN A 71 9.83 2.33 6.12
C ASN A 71 8.71 1.30 6.28
N ARG A 72 8.31 1.04 7.51
CA ARG A 72 7.24 0.11 7.85
C ARG A 72 5.86 0.77 7.74
N MET A 73 4.82 -0.02 7.45
CA MET A 73 3.44 0.39 7.66
C MET A 73 3.16 0.39 9.16
N VAL A 74 3.11 1.57 9.77
CA VAL A 74 2.87 1.69 11.21
C VAL A 74 1.36 1.81 11.48
N VAL A 75 0.87 1.02 12.43
CA VAL A 75 -0.56 0.95 12.77
C VAL A 75 -0.76 0.90 14.29
N PRO A 76 -1.89 1.37 14.83
CA PRO A 76 -2.21 1.19 16.24
C PRO A 76 -2.64 -0.26 16.51
N ALA A 77 -2.19 -0.83 17.63
CA ALA A 77 -2.61 -2.13 18.13
C ALA A 77 -3.87 -2.02 19.00
N GLY A 78 -4.71 -3.05 18.95
CA GLY A 78 -5.89 -3.19 19.81
C GLY A 78 -7.11 -2.40 19.35
N VAL A 79 -7.06 -1.73 18.20
CA VAL A 79 -8.19 -1.00 17.62
C VAL A 79 -8.52 -1.51 16.22
N PRO A 80 -9.78 -1.37 15.77
CA PRO A 80 -10.16 -1.72 14.41
C PRO A 80 -9.44 -0.83 13.39
N LEU A 81 -8.91 -1.45 12.34
CA LEU A 81 -8.29 -0.82 11.19
C LEU A 81 -9.16 -1.03 9.95
N ARG A 82 -9.30 0.00 9.14
CA ARG A 82 -9.84 -0.10 7.79
C ARG A 82 -8.67 -0.12 6.82
N ILE A 83 -8.31 -1.31 6.36
CA ILE A 83 -7.26 -1.46 5.36
C ILE A 83 -7.87 -1.37 3.97
N GLN A 84 -7.46 -0.37 3.23
CA GLN A 84 -7.82 -0.17 1.83
C GLN A 84 -6.64 -0.53 0.94
N THR A 85 -6.90 -1.16 -0.22
CA THR A 85 -5.86 -1.52 -1.18
C THR A 85 -6.24 -1.12 -2.60
N THR A 86 -5.25 -0.66 -3.36
CA THR A 86 -5.36 -0.39 -4.80
C THR A 86 -4.01 -0.62 -5.48
N GLY A 87 -4.04 -0.90 -6.78
CA GLY A 87 -2.83 -0.91 -7.62
C GLY A 87 -2.68 0.40 -8.38
N ALA A 88 -1.47 0.93 -8.48
CA ALA A 88 -1.19 2.12 -9.28
C ALA A 88 -0.93 1.79 -10.76
N ASP A 89 -0.43 0.60 -11.04
CA ASP A 89 0.05 0.16 -12.36
C ASP A 89 -0.53 -1.20 -12.77
N VAL A 90 -0.19 -2.28 -12.06
CA VAL A 90 -0.68 -3.63 -12.29
C VAL A 90 -1.40 -4.16 -11.06
N ILE A 91 -1.91 -5.38 -11.11
CA ILE A 91 -2.50 -6.03 -9.93
C ILE A 91 -1.38 -6.48 -8.99
N HIS A 92 -1.53 -6.15 -7.71
CA HIS A 92 -0.74 -6.65 -6.59
C HIS A 92 -1.67 -7.30 -5.56
N SER A 93 -1.13 -7.88 -4.50
CA SER A 93 -1.93 -8.37 -3.37
C SER A 93 -1.19 -8.12 -2.07
N PHE A 94 -1.81 -7.37 -1.18
CA PHE A 94 -1.31 -7.08 0.15
C PHE A 94 -1.61 -8.27 1.07
N ALA A 95 -0.58 -9.03 1.45
CA ALA A 95 -0.76 -10.23 2.25
C ALA A 95 0.22 -10.29 3.43
N VAL A 96 -0.32 -10.49 4.63
CA VAL A 96 0.44 -10.70 5.87
C VAL A 96 -0.06 -11.99 6.52
N PRO A 97 0.58 -13.14 6.25
CA PRO A 97 0.08 -14.46 6.65
C PRO A 97 -0.17 -14.63 8.15
N SER A 98 0.70 -14.06 9.00
CA SER A 98 0.56 -14.14 10.46
C SER A 98 -0.65 -13.37 11.01
N LEU A 99 -1.25 -12.49 10.21
CA LEU A 99 -2.48 -11.76 10.53
C LEU A 99 -3.72 -12.38 9.85
N TRP A 100 -3.58 -13.50 9.14
CA TRP A 100 -4.63 -14.11 8.30
C TRP A 100 -5.27 -13.11 7.34
N PHE A 101 -4.45 -12.15 6.87
CA PHE A 101 -4.91 -11.05 6.05
C PHE A 101 -4.34 -11.15 4.64
N LYS A 102 -5.21 -11.10 3.65
CA LYS A 102 -4.89 -10.95 2.24
C LYS A 102 -5.99 -10.12 1.57
N LEU A 103 -5.58 -9.11 0.79
CA LEU A 103 -6.48 -8.24 0.05
C LEU A 103 -5.80 -7.79 -1.25
N ASP A 104 -6.44 -8.05 -2.39
CA ASP A 104 -5.89 -7.73 -3.69
C ASP A 104 -5.91 -6.22 -3.94
N ALA A 105 -4.84 -5.71 -4.53
CA ALA A 105 -4.65 -4.32 -4.89
C ALA A 105 -4.77 -4.17 -6.42
N VAL A 106 -5.99 -3.87 -6.89
CA VAL A 106 -6.36 -3.86 -8.31
C VAL A 106 -6.42 -2.42 -8.83
N PRO A 107 -5.78 -2.09 -9.97
CA PRO A 107 -5.88 -0.77 -10.58
C PRO A 107 -7.34 -0.36 -10.86
N GLY A 108 -7.67 0.89 -10.53
CA GLY A 108 -9.00 1.44 -10.72
C GLY A 108 -10.07 0.92 -9.74
N ARG A 109 -9.67 0.09 -8.77
CA ARG A 109 -10.56 -0.43 -7.73
C ARG A 109 -9.97 -0.16 -6.35
N LEU A 110 -10.81 0.27 -5.42
CA LEU A 110 -10.48 0.38 -4.00
C LEU A 110 -11.13 -0.80 -3.26
N ASN A 111 -10.34 -1.76 -2.86
CA ASN A 111 -10.79 -2.85 -2.00
C ASN A 111 -10.63 -2.44 -0.53
N GLU A 112 -11.50 -2.94 0.32
CA GLU A 112 -11.50 -2.61 1.74
C GLU A 112 -11.78 -3.87 2.59
N LYS A 113 -11.09 -3.98 3.73
CA LYS A 113 -11.32 -5.03 4.71
C LYS A 113 -10.93 -4.55 6.11
N GLU A 114 -11.70 -4.98 7.11
CA GLU A 114 -11.35 -4.78 8.51
C GLU A 114 -10.18 -5.68 8.93
N LEU A 115 -9.32 -5.14 9.80
CA LEU A 115 -8.25 -5.86 10.49
C LEU A 115 -8.07 -5.30 11.89
N THR A 116 -8.04 -6.17 12.92
CA THR A 116 -7.64 -5.80 14.28
C THR A 116 -6.39 -6.56 14.68
N ILE A 117 -5.29 -5.84 14.94
CA ILE A 117 -4.03 -6.43 15.42
C ILE A 117 -3.98 -6.31 16.94
N THR A 118 -4.23 -7.40 17.64
CA THR A 118 -4.38 -7.40 19.11
C THR A 118 -3.07 -7.24 19.89
N LYS A 119 -1.93 -7.59 19.30
CA LYS A 119 -0.63 -7.57 19.97
C LYS A 119 0.30 -6.59 19.26
N PRO A 120 0.95 -5.67 19.98
CA PRO A 120 2.06 -4.89 19.41
C PRO A 120 3.18 -5.80 18.92
N GLY A 121 3.84 -5.40 17.83
CA GLY A 121 4.93 -6.16 17.22
C GLY A 121 5.12 -5.90 15.75
N VAL A 122 6.08 -6.60 15.15
CA VAL A 122 6.40 -6.50 13.73
C VAL A 122 5.90 -7.76 13.01
N TYR A 123 5.16 -7.56 11.94
CA TYR A 123 4.52 -8.60 11.15
C TYR A 123 4.98 -8.50 9.70
N TYR A 124 5.42 -9.61 9.13
CA TYR A 124 5.98 -9.66 7.79
C TYR A 124 5.00 -10.27 6.80
N GLY A 125 5.04 -9.74 5.58
CA GLY A 125 4.25 -10.19 4.46
C GLY A 125 4.96 -9.96 3.13
N GLN A 126 4.28 -10.32 2.06
CA GLN A 126 4.79 -10.15 0.70
C GLN A 126 3.64 -9.88 -0.28
N CYS A 127 3.96 -9.25 -1.41
CA CYS A 127 3.06 -9.22 -2.55
C CYS A 127 2.67 -10.65 -2.94
N SER A 128 1.38 -10.92 -3.03
CA SER A 128 0.82 -12.27 -3.27
C SER A 128 -0.03 -12.35 -4.54
N GLU A 129 0.21 -11.46 -5.51
CA GLU A 129 -0.28 -11.54 -6.89
C GLU A 129 0.86 -11.20 -7.84
N LEU A 130 1.08 -12.04 -8.86
CA LEU A 130 2.19 -11.88 -9.80
C LEU A 130 2.13 -10.52 -10.51
N CYS A 131 3.10 -9.65 -10.24
CA CYS A 131 3.13 -8.26 -10.69
C CYS A 131 4.35 -7.90 -11.56
N GLY A 132 5.11 -8.89 -12.04
CA GLY A 132 6.25 -8.70 -12.93
C GLY A 132 7.59 -9.18 -12.37
N ALA A 133 8.70 -8.68 -12.92
CA ALA A 133 10.05 -9.23 -12.72
C ALA A 133 10.54 -9.21 -11.26
N ARG A 134 10.10 -8.23 -10.45
CA ARG A 134 10.50 -8.11 -9.04
C ARG A 134 9.35 -8.39 -8.06
N HIS A 135 8.39 -9.21 -8.48
CA HIS A 135 7.24 -9.61 -7.64
C HIS A 135 7.66 -10.13 -6.25
N GLY A 136 8.69 -10.95 -6.17
CA GLY A 136 9.23 -11.46 -4.89
C GLY A 136 10.09 -10.46 -4.10
N PHE A 137 10.28 -9.23 -4.59
CA PHE A 137 11.20 -8.22 -4.03
C PHE A 137 10.47 -6.94 -3.62
N MET A 138 9.20 -7.04 -3.24
CA MET A 138 8.38 -5.96 -2.68
C MET A 138 7.67 -6.46 -1.40
N PRO A 139 8.43 -6.64 -0.32
CA PRO A 139 7.90 -7.12 0.94
C PRO A 139 6.98 -6.12 1.62
N ILE A 140 6.23 -6.62 2.61
CA ILE A 140 5.35 -5.85 3.46
C ILE A 140 5.84 -6.03 4.89
N THR A 141 6.06 -4.93 5.61
CA THR A 141 6.35 -4.97 7.04
C THR A 141 5.38 -4.06 7.77
N VAL A 142 4.52 -4.66 8.60
CA VAL A 142 3.55 -3.95 9.44
C VAL A 142 4.11 -3.87 10.85
N GLU A 143 4.17 -2.68 11.42
CA GLU A 143 4.55 -2.43 12.81
C GLU A 143 3.33 -1.97 13.60
N ALA A 144 2.81 -2.84 14.47
CA ALA A 144 1.70 -2.52 15.36
C ALA A 144 2.24 -1.93 16.67
N LEU A 145 1.88 -0.69 16.96
CA LEU A 145 2.32 0.05 18.14
C LEU A 145 1.17 0.25 19.13
N PRO A 146 1.44 0.34 20.44
CA PRO A 146 0.48 0.91 21.39
C PRO A 146 0.05 2.32 20.95
N MET A 147 -1.23 2.68 21.18
CA MET A 147 -1.81 3.94 20.71
C MET A 147 -0.94 5.19 21.00
N PRO A 148 -0.39 5.41 22.20
CA PRO A 148 0.44 6.59 22.45
C PRO A 148 1.71 6.68 21.58
N GLN A 149 2.27 5.49 21.21
CA GLN A 149 3.45 5.44 20.33
C GLN A 149 3.05 5.67 18.87
N PHE A 150 1.90 5.15 18.45
CA PHE A 150 1.33 5.44 17.13
C PHE A 150 1.05 6.95 16.96
N GLU A 151 0.42 7.60 17.93
CA GLU A 151 0.18 9.04 17.91
C GLU A 151 1.48 9.85 17.80
N ALA A 152 2.50 9.50 18.61
CA ALA A 152 3.80 10.14 18.56
C ALA A 152 4.46 9.96 17.18
N TRP A 153 4.35 8.77 16.59
CA TRP A 153 4.86 8.50 15.26
C TRP A 153 4.12 9.29 14.17
N VAL A 154 2.78 9.37 14.22
CA VAL A 154 1.97 10.17 13.29
C VAL A 154 2.43 11.63 13.31
N ARG A 155 2.57 12.24 14.50
CA ARG A 155 3.04 13.63 14.64
C ARG A 155 4.48 13.80 14.13
N ALA A 156 5.34 12.81 14.31
CA ALA A 156 6.71 12.84 13.78
C ALA A 156 6.75 12.78 12.24
N GLN A 157 5.72 12.20 11.60
CA GLN A 157 5.55 12.24 10.13
C GLN A 157 4.91 13.56 9.64
N GLY A 158 4.59 14.51 10.52
CA GLY A 158 3.86 15.72 10.17
C GLY A 158 2.36 15.53 10.02
N GLY A 159 1.84 14.36 10.44
CA GLY A 159 0.42 14.08 10.48
C GLY A 159 -0.28 14.66 11.71
N THR A 160 -1.61 14.51 11.74
CA THR A 160 -2.49 14.98 12.83
C THR A 160 -3.29 13.84 13.41
N MET A 161 -3.70 13.96 14.66
CA MET A 161 -4.63 13.04 15.31
C MET A 161 -6.01 13.68 15.41
N PRO A 162 -7.11 12.87 15.39
CA PRO A 162 -8.43 13.38 15.65
C PRO A 162 -8.46 14.15 16.98
N GLY A 163 -8.88 15.43 16.92
CA GLY A 163 -8.91 16.33 18.07
C GLY A 163 -7.69 17.25 18.22
N ASP A 164 -6.66 17.15 17.39
CA ASP A 164 -5.62 18.17 17.28
C ASP A 164 -6.24 19.47 16.72
N GLU A 165 -5.85 20.64 17.23
CA GLU A 165 -6.45 21.96 16.88
C GLU A 165 -6.36 22.33 15.37
N THR A 166 -5.62 21.55 14.59
CA THR A 166 -5.44 21.72 13.14
C THR A 166 -6.40 20.87 12.30
N ASP A 167 -7.36 20.16 12.93
CA ASP A 167 -8.35 19.33 12.19
C ASP A 167 -9.48 20.21 11.62
N GLN A 168 -9.11 21.29 10.91
CA GLN A 168 -10.01 21.96 9.97
C GLN A 168 -9.78 21.33 8.60
N PRO A 169 -10.79 20.66 8.00
CA PRO A 169 -10.69 20.23 6.62
C PRO A 169 -10.42 21.46 5.75
N THR A 170 -9.27 21.51 5.11
CA THR A 170 -8.99 22.49 4.06
C THR A 170 -9.94 22.20 2.90
N THR A 171 -11.09 22.88 2.90
CA THR A 171 -12.11 22.87 1.84
C THR A 171 -11.61 23.56 0.55
N GLU A 172 -10.30 23.62 0.32
CA GLU A 172 -9.72 24.31 -0.85
C GLU A 172 -9.24 23.39 -1.98
N ALA A 173 -9.40 22.07 -1.86
CA ALA A 173 -8.98 21.14 -2.93
C ALA A 173 -10.11 20.65 -3.84
N ALA A 174 -11.34 21.14 -3.68
CA ALA A 174 -12.50 20.69 -4.46
C ALA A 174 -12.86 21.60 -5.65
N ASP A 175 -12.19 22.72 -5.86
CA ASP A 175 -12.59 23.71 -6.90
C ASP A 175 -11.50 24.04 -7.94
N ALA A 176 -10.49 23.20 -8.10
CA ALA A 176 -9.49 23.31 -9.16
C ALA A 176 -9.66 22.23 -10.23
N LEU A 177 -10.86 22.11 -10.81
CA LEU A 177 -11.01 21.54 -12.14
C LEU A 177 -10.52 22.60 -13.15
N PRO A 178 -9.52 22.30 -14.01
CA PRO A 178 -9.15 23.20 -15.08
C PRO A 178 -10.36 23.37 -16.02
N LYS A 179 -10.86 24.59 -16.14
CA LYS A 179 -11.82 24.94 -17.18
C LYS A 179 -11.18 24.65 -18.53
N GLU A 180 -11.86 23.84 -19.33
CA GLU A 180 -11.47 23.51 -20.69
C GLU A 180 -11.09 24.78 -21.49
N GLY A 181 -9.80 24.91 -21.75
CA GLY A 181 -9.25 25.89 -22.70
C GLY A 181 -9.10 25.22 -24.05
N GLY A 182 -9.72 25.84 -25.05
CA GLY A 182 -9.95 25.37 -26.41
C GLY A 182 -8.79 24.67 -27.12
N VAL A 183 -9.14 23.62 -27.83
CA VAL A 183 -8.33 22.90 -28.81
C VAL A 183 -7.90 23.87 -29.92
N SER A 184 -6.63 24.23 -29.95
CA SER A 184 -6.00 24.84 -31.14
C SER A 184 -5.42 23.72 -32.00
N THR A 185 -6.12 23.40 -33.06
CA THR A 185 -5.66 22.52 -34.13
C THR A 185 -4.66 23.26 -35.01
N SER A 186 -3.35 23.02 -34.84
CA SER A 186 -2.36 23.18 -35.90
C SER A 186 -0.99 22.65 -35.48
N ASN A 187 -0.62 21.44 -35.88
CA ASN A 187 0.54 21.07 -36.66
C ASN A 187 0.78 19.55 -36.70
N PRO A 188 0.51 18.85 -37.81
CA PRO A 188 0.86 17.43 -37.96
C PRO A 188 2.20 17.29 -38.70
N ALA A 189 3.33 17.66 -38.06
CA ALA A 189 4.64 17.51 -38.70
C ALA A 189 5.80 17.44 -37.68
N ALA A 190 5.72 16.52 -36.69
CA ALA A 190 6.84 16.27 -35.79
C ALA A 190 6.85 14.83 -35.18
N LEU A 191 6.36 13.84 -35.91
CA LEU A 191 6.41 12.42 -35.50
C LEU A 191 6.96 11.53 -36.61
N GLN A 192 8.14 11.90 -37.14
CA GLN A 192 8.95 11.03 -38.00
C GLN A 192 10.40 11.43 -37.87
N GLN A 193 11.10 10.86 -36.87
CA GLN A 193 12.55 10.66 -36.85
C GLN A 193 12.91 10.08 -35.48
N GLU A 194 12.94 8.78 -35.41
CA GLU A 194 13.89 7.96 -34.64
C GLU A 194 13.49 6.48 -34.70
N ALA A 195 13.52 5.94 -35.91
CA ALA A 195 13.57 4.51 -36.15
C ALA A 195 14.68 4.28 -37.18
N GLY A 196 15.81 3.73 -36.74
CA GLY A 196 16.81 3.25 -37.68
C GLY A 196 18.25 3.48 -37.24
N GLN A 197 18.82 2.47 -36.55
CA GLN A 197 20.13 1.90 -36.97
C GLN A 197 20.43 0.62 -36.21
N PRO A 198 20.61 -0.53 -36.90
CA PRO A 198 21.17 -1.74 -36.33
C PRO A 198 22.70 -1.64 -36.33
N GLY A 199 23.30 -1.63 -35.14
CA GLY A 199 24.75 -1.68 -34.95
C GLY A 199 25.31 -3.09 -35.15
N ALA A 200 26.34 -3.18 -35.96
CA ALA A 200 27.03 -4.33 -36.47
C ALA A 200 27.65 -5.25 -35.41
N ALA A 201 27.59 -6.53 -35.69
CA ALA A 201 28.39 -7.58 -35.07
C ALA A 201 29.89 -7.37 -35.36
N THR A 202 30.72 -7.40 -34.33
CA THR A 202 32.18 -7.65 -34.49
C THR A 202 32.54 -8.99 -33.86
N ASN A 203 32.90 -9.92 -34.73
CA ASN A 203 33.67 -11.14 -34.44
C ASN A 203 34.99 -10.75 -33.74
N VAL A 204 35.34 -11.46 -32.67
CA VAL A 204 36.74 -11.69 -32.30
C VAL A 204 36.91 -13.18 -32.02
N ALA A 205 37.72 -13.82 -32.84
CA ALA A 205 38.33 -15.12 -32.60
C ALA A 205 39.63 -14.89 -31.80
N GLU A 206 39.88 -15.65 -30.76
CA GLU A 206 40.99 -16.53 -30.40
C GLU A 206 40.74 -17.10 -28.99
#